data_2431069e9e9d443e3738ada91f2a7885
#
_entry.id   2431069e9e9d443e3738ada91f2a7885
#
_cell.length_a   1.000
_cell.length_b   1.000
_cell.length_c   1.000
_cell.angle_alpha   90.00
_cell.angle_beta   90.00
_cell.angle_gamma   90.00
#
_symmetry.space_group_name_H-M   'P 1'
#
loop_
_entity.id
_entity.type
_entity.pdbx_description
1 polymer ?
#
loop_
_entity_poly.entity_id
_entity_poly.type
_entity_poly.pdbx_seq_one_letter_code
_entity_poly.pdbx_strand_id
1 'polypeptide(L)'
;MRFFETYTTDWTDDSVRIIGTPSLTAKRAFFHVQEIGHFKTLPGYYTERSALPSYLLIYTLSGSGRLQYGGRQYTLAPGSAMFIDCMEHHIYEPDGPAPWEFDWVHFYGATSDEYYAYYQNHAQPVLDIPEGSPLPGILRQLLEVNQATPPQMELLNSRLLLDLVTELILASLAAGPKQEDGDIPAVIRQAIEFIERHFSEPLSLDDMAAAVSFSKYHLSREFKKYTGDTPGNYLIRCRVSRAKDLLKNSDLSIGEIAEAAGMPNVNHFSAIFKKHAECSPRDFRKLWRSK
;
A
#
# COMPACT_ATOMS: atom_id res chain seq x y z
N MET A 1 5.62 19.86 -12.45
CA MET A 1 4.22 20.28 -12.75
C MET A 1 3.86 21.42 -11.82
N ARG A 2 3.06 22.40 -12.23
CA ARG A 2 2.67 23.53 -11.36
C ARG A 2 1.34 23.15 -10.69
N PHE A 3 1.21 23.35 -9.37
CA PHE A 3 -0.04 23.18 -8.63
C PHE A 3 -1.20 23.94 -9.29
N PHE A 4 -2.32 23.29 -9.45
CA PHE A 4 -3.58 23.83 -9.98
C PHE A 4 -4.74 23.36 -9.11
N GLU A 5 -5.63 24.29 -8.76
CA GLU A 5 -6.86 24.01 -8.03
C GLU A 5 -7.98 24.95 -8.47
N THR A 6 -9.15 24.36 -8.72
CA THR A 6 -10.42 25.07 -8.89
C THR A 6 -11.48 24.33 -8.10
N TYR A 7 -12.25 25.04 -7.30
CA TYR A 7 -13.33 24.44 -6.50
C TYR A 7 -14.48 25.41 -6.28
N THR A 8 -15.67 24.84 -6.01
CA THR A 8 -16.84 25.57 -5.50
C THR A 8 -17.24 25.00 -4.14
N THR A 9 -17.50 25.88 -3.18
CA THR A 9 -17.84 25.54 -1.79
C THR A 9 -19.37 25.50 -1.63
N ASP A 10 -20.02 24.55 -2.32
CA ASP A 10 -21.47 24.37 -2.20
C ASP A 10 -21.77 23.17 -1.31
N TRP A 11 -21.81 23.40 0.00
CA TRP A 11 -22.09 22.40 1.04
C TRP A 11 -22.96 23.00 2.16
N THR A 12 -23.54 22.14 2.97
CA THR A 12 -24.41 22.51 4.08
C THR A 12 -23.63 23.09 5.26
N ASP A 13 -24.30 23.87 6.13
CA ASP A 13 -23.68 24.55 7.30
C ASP A 13 -23.14 23.58 8.36
N ASP A 14 -23.56 22.31 8.36
CA ASP A 14 -23.07 21.26 9.24
C ASP A 14 -21.81 20.55 8.72
N SER A 15 -21.35 20.93 7.53
CA SER A 15 -20.07 20.46 6.98
C SER A 15 -18.88 21.01 7.78
N VAL A 16 -17.86 20.18 7.97
CA VAL A 16 -16.67 20.49 8.77
C VAL A 16 -15.42 20.37 7.92
N ARG A 17 -14.55 21.37 7.95
CA ARG A 17 -13.20 21.33 7.37
C ARG A 17 -12.17 21.80 8.38
N ILE A 18 -11.13 21.01 8.58
CA ILE A 18 -10.00 21.32 9.47
C ILE A 18 -8.72 21.28 8.65
N ILE A 19 -7.94 22.36 8.69
CA ILE A 19 -6.65 22.47 8.03
C ILE A 19 -5.57 22.14 9.06
N GLY A 20 -4.79 21.10 8.79
CA GLY A 20 -3.68 20.67 9.63
C GLY A 20 -2.44 21.57 9.45
N THR A 21 -1.73 21.79 10.55
CA THR A 21 -0.43 22.47 10.53
C THR A 21 0.60 21.56 11.21
N PRO A 22 1.05 20.49 10.54
CA PRO A 22 1.97 19.52 11.13
C PRO A 22 3.33 20.15 11.43
N SER A 23 3.92 19.74 12.57
CA SER A 23 5.27 20.14 12.96
C SER A 23 6.34 19.63 11.98
N LEU A 24 7.56 20.17 12.08
CA LEU A 24 8.68 19.68 11.28
C LEU A 24 9.01 18.22 11.57
N THR A 25 8.81 17.77 12.81
CA THR A 25 8.99 16.36 13.21
C THR A 25 7.94 15.47 12.54
N ALA A 26 6.68 15.87 12.58
CA ALA A 26 5.60 15.14 11.94
C ALA A 26 5.83 15.02 10.42
N LYS A 27 6.19 16.09 9.75
CA LYS A 27 6.50 16.09 8.30
C LYS A 27 7.66 15.17 7.91
N ARG A 28 8.62 14.94 8.80
CA ARG A 28 9.80 14.11 8.54
C ARG A 28 9.63 12.64 8.90
N ALA A 29 8.85 12.34 9.93
CA ALA A 29 8.86 11.02 10.56
C ALA A 29 7.50 10.33 10.62
N PHE A 30 6.39 11.05 10.51
CA PHE A 30 5.06 10.55 10.76
C PHE A 30 4.18 10.63 9.51
N PHE A 31 3.16 9.79 9.45
CA PHE A 31 1.98 10.12 8.67
C PHE A 31 1.32 11.34 9.32
N HIS A 32 0.93 12.35 8.56
CA HIS A 32 0.34 13.56 9.09
C HIS A 32 -0.85 14.03 8.26
N VAL A 33 -1.85 14.54 8.93
CA VAL A 33 -3.02 15.15 8.31
C VAL A 33 -2.64 16.52 7.74
N GLN A 34 -2.99 16.75 6.50
CA GLN A 34 -2.91 18.07 5.84
C GLN A 34 -4.25 18.79 5.93
N GLU A 35 -5.33 18.09 5.61
CA GLU A 35 -6.71 18.55 5.77
C GLU A 35 -7.60 17.33 6.08
N ILE A 36 -8.67 17.56 6.84
CA ILE A 36 -9.66 16.53 7.16
C ILE A 36 -11.03 17.17 7.32
N GLY A 37 -12.08 16.46 6.99
CA GLY A 37 -13.41 16.98 7.18
C GLY A 37 -14.53 15.98 6.96
N HIS A 38 -15.72 16.49 7.18
CA HIS A 38 -17.00 15.88 6.86
C HIS A 38 -17.77 16.84 6.01
N PHE A 39 -18.17 16.42 4.80
CA PHE A 39 -18.95 17.26 3.89
C PHE A 39 -20.27 16.62 3.55
N LYS A 40 -21.31 17.44 3.53
CA LYS A 40 -22.59 17.17 2.93
C LYS A 40 -22.80 18.19 1.81
N THR A 41 -22.43 17.78 0.59
CA THR A 41 -22.35 18.68 -0.55
C THR A 41 -23.71 18.87 -1.22
N LEU A 42 -23.90 20.04 -1.82
CA LEU A 42 -25.01 20.37 -2.66
C LEU A 42 -24.64 20.22 -4.14
N PRO A 43 -25.59 20.23 -5.09
CA PRO A 43 -25.31 19.94 -6.51
C PRO A 43 -24.29 20.84 -7.19
N GLY A 44 -24.02 22.03 -6.67
CA GLY A 44 -23.03 22.98 -7.21
C GLY A 44 -21.60 22.73 -6.69
N TYR A 45 -21.38 21.74 -5.82
CA TYR A 45 -20.06 21.40 -5.34
C TYR A 45 -19.19 20.81 -6.46
N TYR A 46 -17.94 21.28 -6.54
CA TYR A 46 -17.00 20.87 -7.56
C TYR A 46 -15.58 21.00 -7.05
N THR A 47 -14.74 20.06 -7.36
CA THR A 47 -13.30 20.15 -7.10
C THR A 47 -12.52 19.57 -8.28
N GLU A 48 -11.55 20.35 -8.78
CA GLU A 48 -10.57 19.95 -9.78
C GLU A 48 -9.18 20.33 -9.30
N ARG A 49 -8.25 19.38 -9.28
CA ARG A 49 -6.88 19.57 -8.78
C ARG A 49 -5.86 18.80 -9.60
N SER A 50 -4.60 19.26 -9.54
CA SER A 50 -3.42 18.54 -9.99
C SER A 50 -2.17 19.06 -9.30
N ALA A 51 -1.12 18.20 -9.24
CA ALA A 51 0.18 18.51 -8.67
C ALA A 51 0.13 18.98 -7.20
N LEU A 52 -0.79 18.43 -6.40
CA LEU A 52 -0.82 18.59 -4.95
C LEU A 52 -0.06 17.42 -4.31
N PRO A 53 1.04 17.65 -3.54
CA PRO A 53 1.76 16.58 -2.85
C PRO A 53 0.96 16.09 -1.64
N SER A 54 0.00 15.20 -1.90
CA SER A 54 -0.97 14.69 -0.95
C SER A 54 -1.61 13.42 -1.46
N TYR A 55 -2.01 12.54 -0.56
CA TYR A 55 -2.95 11.46 -0.81
C TYR A 55 -4.32 11.85 -0.27
N LEU A 56 -5.39 11.55 -1.04
CA LEU A 56 -6.76 11.81 -0.64
C LEU A 56 -7.51 10.50 -0.46
N LEU A 57 -8.10 10.31 0.70
CA LEU A 57 -9.11 9.29 0.96
C LEU A 57 -10.45 9.96 1.20
N ILE A 58 -11.49 9.52 0.49
CA ILE A 58 -12.90 9.89 0.72
C ILE A 58 -13.67 8.60 0.99
N TYR A 59 -14.52 8.60 2.02
CA TYR A 59 -15.48 7.53 2.27
C TYR A 59 -16.90 8.08 2.15
N THR A 60 -17.69 7.53 1.25
CA THR A 60 -19.08 7.96 0.99
C THR A 60 -20.03 7.39 2.02
N LEU A 61 -20.75 8.26 2.73
CA LEU A 61 -21.75 7.91 3.73
C LEU A 61 -23.15 7.80 3.13
N SER A 62 -23.57 8.80 2.33
CA SER A 62 -24.88 8.84 1.68
C SER A 62 -24.83 9.63 0.38
N GLY A 63 -25.84 9.49 -0.47
CA GLY A 63 -25.84 10.05 -1.82
C GLY A 63 -24.81 9.40 -2.72
N SER A 64 -24.36 10.10 -3.75
CA SER A 64 -23.32 9.61 -4.64
C SER A 64 -22.48 10.74 -5.22
N GLY A 65 -21.20 10.45 -5.47
CA GLY A 65 -20.28 11.32 -6.18
C GLY A 65 -19.72 10.66 -7.44
N ARG A 66 -19.12 11.47 -8.29
CA ARG A 66 -18.40 11.04 -9.49
C ARG A 66 -16.96 11.51 -9.41
N LEU A 67 -16.04 10.59 -9.68
CA LEU A 67 -14.60 10.86 -9.78
C LEU A 67 -14.16 10.71 -11.24
N GLN A 68 -13.38 11.67 -11.74
CA GLN A 68 -12.56 11.51 -12.96
C GLN A 68 -11.09 11.43 -12.53
N TYR A 69 -10.41 10.31 -12.86
CA TYR A 69 -9.03 10.05 -12.47
C TYR A 69 -8.38 9.07 -13.45
N GLY A 70 -7.12 9.35 -13.86
CA GLY A 70 -6.39 8.49 -14.79
C GLY A 70 -7.09 8.29 -16.14
N GLY A 71 -7.85 9.29 -16.63
CA GLY A 71 -8.63 9.22 -17.87
C GLY A 71 -9.89 8.36 -17.80
N ARG A 72 -10.28 7.88 -16.63
CA ARG A 72 -11.49 7.08 -16.38
C ARG A 72 -12.46 7.81 -15.45
N GLN A 73 -13.72 7.36 -15.46
CA GLN A 73 -14.75 7.81 -14.53
C GLN A 73 -15.11 6.69 -13.57
N TYR A 74 -15.38 7.06 -12.31
CA TYR A 74 -15.79 6.16 -11.23
C TYR A 74 -16.96 6.76 -10.50
N THR A 75 -17.88 5.91 -10.04
CA THR A 75 -18.99 6.31 -9.16
C THR A 75 -18.58 6.07 -7.71
N LEU A 76 -18.84 7.06 -6.85
CA LEU A 76 -18.60 7.02 -5.41
C LEU A 76 -19.95 6.76 -4.72
N ALA A 77 -20.32 5.50 -4.61
CA ALA A 77 -21.58 5.06 -3.99
C ALA A 77 -21.46 5.00 -2.45
N PRO A 78 -22.58 4.99 -1.70
CA PRO A 78 -22.55 4.76 -0.26
C PRO A 78 -21.80 3.47 0.11
N GLY A 79 -20.89 3.55 1.08
CA GLY A 79 -20.04 2.42 1.47
C GLY A 79 -18.78 2.25 0.63
N SER A 80 -18.55 3.08 -0.39
CA SER A 80 -17.30 3.05 -1.14
C SER A 80 -16.24 4.02 -0.58
N ALA A 81 -14.97 3.65 -0.73
CA ALA A 81 -13.83 4.52 -0.48
C ALA A 81 -13.10 4.86 -1.79
N MET A 82 -12.74 6.12 -1.95
CA MET A 82 -11.82 6.62 -2.98
C MET A 82 -10.45 6.82 -2.34
N PHE A 83 -9.39 6.32 -2.99
CA PHE A 83 -8.00 6.58 -2.58
C PHE A 83 -7.14 6.91 -3.79
N ILE A 84 -6.64 8.15 -3.86
CA ILE A 84 -5.92 8.69 -5.02
C ILE A 84 -4.65 9.46 -4.62
N ASP A 85 -3.69 9.51 -5.56
CA ASP A 85 -2.55 10.43 -5.53
C ASP A 85 -2.97 11.77 -6.16
N CYS A 86 -2.95 12.84 -5.36
CA CYS A 86 -3.33 14.18 -5.81
C CYS A 86 -2.27 14.88 -6.68
N MET A 87 -1.11 14.25 -6.91
CA MET A 87 -0.17 14.70 -7.95
C MET A 87 -0.78 14.54 -9.34
N GLU A 88 -1.61 13.52 -9.55
CA GLU A 88 -2.35 13.29 -10.79
C GLU A 88 -3.57 14.21 -10.89
N HIS A 89 -3.95 14.57 -12.14
CA HIS A 89 -5.14 15.35 -12.39
C HIS A 89 -6.41 14.58 -12.01
N HIS A 90 -7.28 15.22 -11.22
CA HIS A 90 -8.53 14.62 -10.77
C HIS A 90 -9.64 15.65 -10.63
N ILE A 91 -10.86 15.19 -10.86
CA ILE A 91 -12.10 15.95 -10.67
C ILE A 91 -13.07 15.09 -9.86
N TYR A 92 -13.73 15.69 -8.88
CA TYR A 92 -14.84 15.03 -8.19
C TYR A 92 -15.96 16.02 -7.86
N GLU A 93 -17.20 15.53 -7.98
CA GLU A 93 -18.44 16.29 -7.86
C GLU A 93 -19.60 15.37 -7.45
N PRO A 94 -20.74 15.87 -6.93
CA PRO A 94 -21.95 15.08 -6.73
C PRO A 94 -22.43 14.44 -8.04
N ASP A 95 -22.96 13.24 -7.96
CA ASP A 95 -23.58 12.53 -9.09
C ASP A 95 -25.10 12.53 -8.95
N GLY A 96 -25.73 13.63 -9.35
CA GLY A 96 -27.18 13.81 -9.32
C GLY A 96 -27.64 14.93 -8.37
N PRO A 97 -28.97 15.05 -8.17
CA PRO A 97 -29.55 16.17 -7.41
C PRO A 97 -29.54 15.95 -5.89
N ALA A 98 -29.31 14.72 -5.40
CA ALA A 98 -29.24 14.43 -3.98
C ALA A 98 -27.92 14.89 -3.38
N PRO A 99 -27.92 15.41 -2.15
CA PRO A 99 -26.67 15.71 -1.44
C PRO A 99 -25.76 14.50 -1.38
N TRP A 100 -24.46 14.70 -1.64
CA TRP A 100 -23.43 13.69 -1.45
C TRP A 100 -22.71 13.96 -0.12
N GLU A 101 -22.77 12.99 0.78
CA GLU A 101 -22.24 13.10 2.13
C GLU A 101 -21.08 12.14 2.30
N PHE A 102 -19.94 12.65 2.79
CA PHE A 102 -18.72 11.87 2.93
C PHE A 102 -17.77 12.41 3.99
N ASP A 103 -16.99 11.52 4.59
CA ASP A 103 -15.81 11.82 5.38
C ASP A 103 -14.56 11.76 4.50
N TRP A 104 -13.60 12.65 4.73
CA TRP A 104 -12.41 12.72 3.90
C TRP A 104 -11.17 13.17 4.67
N VAL A 105 -9.99 12.74 4.18
CA VAL A 105 -8.70 13.17 4.69
C VAL A 105 -7.67 13.32 3.58
N HIS A 106 -7.01 14.48 3.54
CA HIS A 106 -5.76 14.70 2.85
C HIS A 106 -4.61 14.44 3.81
N PHE A 107 -3.67 13.60 3.43
CA PHE A 107 -2.54 13.25 4.26
C PHE A 107 -1.27 13.01 3.44
N TYR A 108 -0.13 13.04 4.13
CA TYR A 108 1.16 12.64 3.59
C TYR A 108 2.02 12.03 4.70
N GLY A 109 3.13 11.37 4.35
CA GLY A 109 4.07 10.81 5.33
C GLY A 109 5.28 10.17 4.65
N ALA A 110 6.32 9.88 5.43
CA ALA A 110 7.61 9.39 4.91
C ALA A 110 7.50 8.13 4.04
N THR A 111 6.49 7.27 4.27
CA THR A 111 6.28 6.00 3.54
C THR A 111 4.94 5.94 2.80
N SER A 112 4.24 7.07 2.65
CA SER A 112 2.94 7.09 1.96
C SER A 112 3.03 6.67 0.50
N ASP A 113 4.16 7.00 -0.16
CA ASP A 113 4.38 6.65 -1.56
C ASP A 113 4.46 5.13 -1.76
N GLU A 114 5.13 4.40 -0.84
CA GLU A 114 5.25 2.96 -0.88
C GLU A 114 3.92 2.25 -0.57
N TYR A 115 3.15 2.77 0.40
CA TYR A 115 1.82 2.26 0.70
C TYR A 115 0.86 2.48 -0.46
N TYR A 116 0.87 3.66 -1.08
CA TYR A 116 0.04 3.94 -2.24
C TYR A 116 0.43 3.08 -3.45
N ALA A 117 1.73 2.92 -3.73
CA ALA A 117 2.22 2.05 -4.79
C ALA A 117 1.78 0.58 -4.56
N TYR A 118 1.79 0.11 -3.31
CA TYR A 118 1.28 -1.21 -2.97
C TYR A 118 -0.24 -1.32 -3.23
N TYR A 119 -1.02 -0.33 -2.78
CA TYR A 119 -2.47 -0.28 -3.03
C TYR A 119 -2.80 -0.28 -4.53
N GLN A 120 -2.13 0.56 -5.31
CA GLN A 120 -2.33 0.72 -6.75
C GLN A 120 -2.13 -0.58 -7.54
N ASN A 121 -1.25 -1.46 -7.07
CA ASN A 121 -1.02 -2.76 -7.69
C ASN A 121 -2.16 -3.76 -7.43
N HIS A 122 -3.03 -3.51 -6.46
CA HIS A 122 -4.04 -4.47 -6.02
C HIS A 122 -5.48 -3.95 -6.16
N ALA A 123 -5.69 -2.64 -6.30
CA ALA A 123 -7.02 -2.05 -6.34
C ALA A 123 -7.20 -0.95 -7.41
N GLN A 124 -8.46 -0.66 -7.72
CA GLN A 124 -8.89 0.54 -8.45
C GLN A 124 -8.89 1.74 -7.50
N PRO A 125 -8.89 3.00 -8.02
CA PRO A 125 -9.01 4.21 -7.20
C PRO A 125 -10.25 4.24 -6.30
N VAL A 126 -11.28 3.51 -6.64
CA VAL A 126 -12.53 3.36 -5.87
C VAL A 126 -12.74 1.89 -5.52
N LEU A 127 -13.05 1.63 -4.27
CA LEU A 127 -13.24 0.29 -3.69
C LEU A 127 -14.48 0.27 -2.80
N ASP A 128 -15.33 -0.73 -2.95
CA ASP A 128 -16.41 -1.00 -2.00
C ASP A 128 -15.82 -1.55 -0.71
N ILE A 129 -16.17 -0.93 0.41
CA ILE A 129 -15.66 -1.30 1.72
C ILE A 129 -16.60 -2.35 2.33
N PRO A 130 -16.07 -3.51 2.77
CA PRO A 130 -16.90 -4.56 3.36
C PRO A 130 -17.69 -4.07 4.56
N GLU A 131 -18.92 -4.57 4.71
CA GLU A 131 -19.74 -4.30 5.88
C GLU A 131 -19.02 -4.78 7.16
N GLY A 132 -19.02 -3.93 8.20
CA GLY A 132 -18.28 -4.20 9.43
C GLY A 132 -16.79 -3.84 9.41
N SER A 133 -16.27 -3.28 8.31
CA SER A 133 -14.90 -2.75 8.26
C SER A 133 -14.71 -1.64 9.29
N PRO A 134 -13.56 -1.59 10.00
CA PRO A 134 -13.25 -0.52 10.93
C PRO A 134 -12.93 0.83 10.25
N LEU A 135 -12.73 0.85 8.92
CA LEU A 135 -12.29 2.03 8.16
C LEU A 135 -13.12 3.30 8.42
N PRO A 136 -14.47 3.27 8.37
CA PRO A 136 -15.28 4.47 8.64
C PRO A 136 -15.11 4.97 10.08
N GLY A 137 -14.97 4.03 11.03
CA GLY A 137 -14.74 4.34 12.45
C GLY A 137 -13.39 5.02 12.67
N ILE A 138 -12.34 4.56 11.99
CA ILE A 138 -11.00 5.15 12.06
C ILE A 138 -11.00 6.58 11.49
N LEU A 139 -11.67 6.79 10.35
CA LEU A 139 -11.76 8.12 9.73
C LEU A 139 -12.52 9.10 10.63
N ARG A 140 -13.58 8.65 11.31
CA ARG A 140 -14.30 9.45 12.31
C ARG A 140 -13.44 9.78 13.52
N GLN A 141 -12.67 8.82 14.05
CA GLN A 141 -11.73 9.08 15.15
C GLN A 141 -10.64 10.09 14.75
N LEU A 142 -10.14 10.02 13.52
CA LEU A 142 -9.22 11.04 12.98
C LEU A 142 -9.85 12.43 13.04
N LEU A 143 -11.10 12.58 12.59
CA LEU A 143 -11.81 13.85 12.63
C LEU A 143 -11.96 14.37 14.07
N GLU A 144 -12.39 13.52 15.01
CA GLU A 144 -12.55 13.83 16.42
C GLU A 144 -11.22 14.29 17.07
N VAL A 145 -10.11 13.59 16.80
CA VAL A 145 -8.77 13.95 17.29
C VAL A 145 -8.35 15.35 16.78
N ASN A 146 -8.63 15.65 15.49
CA ASN A 146 -8.28 16.95 14.93
C ASN A 146 -9.21 18.08 15.37
N GLN A 147 -10.45 17.79 15.77
CA GLN A 147 -11.34 18.74 16.44
C GLN A 147 -10.91 19.04 17.87
N ALA A 148 -10.54 18.00 18.62
CA ALA A 148 -10.18 18.12 20.04
C ALA A 148 -8.75 18.68 20.25
N THR A 149 -7.87 18.57 19.28
CA THR A 149 -6.46 19.05 19.30
C THR A 149 -5.68 18.68 20.57
N PRO A 150 -5.65 17.39 21.01
CA PRO A 150 -4.92 16.99 22.19
C PRO A 150 -3.40 17.14 22.01
N PRO A 151 -2.60 17.25 23.08
CA PRO A 151 -1.14 17.38 22.99
C PRO A 151 -0.45 16.28 22.16
N GLN A 152 -1.03 15.07 22.14
CA GLN A 152 -0.53 13.91 21.38
C GLN A 152 -1.12 13.80 19.98
N MET A 153 -1.78 14.82 19.47
CA MET A 153 -2.54 14.79 18.19
C MET A 153 -1.72 14.23 17.03
N GLU A 154 -0.46 14.65 16.85
CA GLU A 154 0.38 14.19 15.74
C GLU A 154 0.69 12.70 15.82
N LEU A 155 0.92 12.14 16.99
CA LEU A 155 1.14 10.71 17.20
C LEU A 155 -0.15 9.92 16.97
N LEU A 156 -1.29 10.41 17.44
CA LEU A 156 -2.60 9.80 17.22
C LEU A 156 -2.96 9.82 15.74
N ASN A 157 -2.74 10.94 15.06
CA ASN A 157 -2.93 11.04 13.60
C ASN A 157 -2.07 10.04 12.85
N SER A 158 -0.78 9.93 13.21
CA SER A 158 0.12 8.98 12.54
C SER A 158 -0.33 7.53 12.68
N ARG A 159 -0.75 7.13 13.90
CA ARG A 159 -1.30 5.79 14.14
C ARG A 159 -2.57 5.55 13.34
N LEU A 160 -3.54 6.45 13.46
CA LEU A 160 -4.85 6.29 12.81
C LEU A 160 -4.75 6.32 11.27
N LEU A 161 -3.86 7.14 10.71
CA LEU A 161 -3.61 7.15 9.26
C LEU A 161 -2.97 5.84 8.79
N LEU A 162 -2.04 5.28 9.57
CA LEU A 162 -1.46 3.98 9.26
C LEU A 162 -2.52 2.86 9.34
N ASP A 163 -3.36 2.87 10.39
CA ASP A 163 -4.49 1.94 10.52
C ASP A 163 -5.44 2.08 9.33
N LEU A 164 -5.80 3.31 8.94
CA LEU A 164 -6.70 3.62 7.82
C LEU A 164 -6.19 3.07 6.49
N VAL A 165 -4.92 3.32 6.16
CA VAL A 165 -4.31 2.85 4.91
C VAL A 165 -4.16 1.32 4.93
N THR A 166 -3.83 0.74 6.09
CA THR A 166 -3.73 -0.72 6.25
C THR A 166 -5.08 -1.39 6.00
N GLU A 167 -6.16 -0.89 6.63
CA GLU A 167 -7.52 -1.42 6.44
C GLU A 167 -7.98 -1.31 4.98
N LEU A 168 -7.66 -0.20 4.32
CA LEU A 168 -7.96 -0.04 2.90
C LEU A 168 -7.24 -1.08 2.02
N ILE A 169 -5.96 -1.34 2.30
CA ILE A 169 -5.19 -2.37 1.60
C ILE A 169 -5.76 -3.76 1.89
N LEU A 170 -6.10 -4.07 3.14
CA LEU A 170 -6.72 -5.35 3.49
C LEU A 170 -8.07 -5.54 2.79
N ALA A 171 -8.89 -4.49 2.73
CA ALA A 171 -10.15 -4.52 1.97
C ALA A 171 -9.90 -4.75 0.47
N SER A 172 -8.87 -4.12 -0.10
CA SER A 172 -8.51 -4.32 -1.50
C SER A 172 -8.07 -5.75 -1.82
N LEU A 173 -7.36 -6.39 -0.91
CA LEU A 173 -6.94 -7.78 -1.04
C LEU A 173 -8.12 -8.76 -0.87
N ALA A 174 -9.08 -8.44 0.01
CA ALA A 174 -10.28 -9.24 0.23
C ALA A 174 -11.31 -9.13 -0.91
N ALA A 175 -11.40 -7.98 -1.57
CA ALA A 175 -12.26 -7.78 -2.73
C ALA A 175 -11.81 -8.58 -3.96
N GLY A 176 -10.61 -9.19 -3.90
CA GLY A 176 -10.01 -9.87 -5.03
C GLY A 176 -9.40 -8.91 -6.06
N PRO A 177 -8.66 -9.42 -7.03
CA PRO A 177 -7.97 -8.59 -7.99
C PRO A 177 -8.91 -7.78 -8.87
N LYS A 178 -8.44 -6.60 -9.29
CA LYS A 178 -9.09 -5.74 -10.29
C LYS A 178 -9.71 -6.59 -11.40
N GLN A 179 -11.00 -6.38 -11.68
CA GLN A 179 -11.76 -7.07 -12.76
C GLN A 179 -11.27 -6.66 -14.18
N GLU A 180 -9.99 -6.58 -14.42
CA GLU A 180 -9.42 -6.53 -15.78
C GLU A 180 -8.40 -7.63 -16.04
N ASP A 181 -7.98 -8.43 -15.04
CA ASP A 181 -7.31 -9.74 -15.23
C ASP A 181 -7.17 -10.41 -13.85
N GLY A 182 -8.07 -11.35 -13.65
CA GLY A 182 -8.16 -12.39 -12.64
C GLY A 182 -7.19 -12.47 -11.46
N ASP A 183 -7.64 -13.17 -10.42
CA ASP A 183 -6.80 -13.84 -9.41
C ASP A 183 -5.32 -13.85 -9.78
N ILE A 184 -4.43 -13.73 -8.78
CA ILE A 184 -3.03 -14.18 -9.04
C ILE A 184 -3.19 -15.43 -9.89
N PRO A 185 -2.85 -15.41 -11.17
CA PRO A 185 -3.19 -16.51 -12.05
C PRO A 185 -2.73 -17.78 -11.38
N ALA A 186 -3.54 -18.80 -11.37
CA ALA A 186 -3.18 -20.09 -10.73
C ALA A 186 -1.74 -20.48 -11.06
N VAL A 187 -1.28 -20.08 -12.22
CA VAL A 187 0.08 -20.21 -12.74
C VAL A 187 1.12 -19.42 -11.91
N ILE A 188 0.82 -18.19 -11.49
CA ILE A 188 1.76 -17.41 -10.66
C ILE A 188 1.79 -17.96 -9.23
N ARG A 189 0.65 -18.40 -8.71
CA ARG A 189 0.57 -19.10 -7.42
C ARG A 189 1.38 -20.40 -7.46
N GLN A 190 1.24 -21.18 -8.52
CA GLN A 190 2.05 -22.38 -8.76
C GLN A 190 3.54 -22.06 -8.85
N ALA A 191 3.92 -20.95 -9.51
CA ALA A 191 5.31 -20.51 -9.57
C ALA A 191 5.87 -20.15 -8.19
N ILE A 192 5.09 -19.44 -7.35
CA ILE A 192 5.45 -19.13 -5.97
C ILE A 192 5.66 -20.43 -5.17
N GLU A 193 4.68 -21.32 -5.18
CA GLU A 193 4.78 -22.62 -4.49
C GLU A 193 5.96 -23.46 -4.97
N PHE A 194 6.23 -23.45 -6.27
CA PHE A 194 7.37 -24.14 -6.84
C PHE A 194 8.69 -23.57 -6.33
N ILE A 195 8.85 -22.24 -6.31
CA ILE A 195 10.04 -21.59 -5.78
C ILE A 195 10.21 -21.90 -4.29
N GLU A 196 9.14 -21.86 -3.49
CA GLU A 196 9.18 -22.12 -2.05
C GLU A 196 9.51 -23.57 -1.71
N ARG A 197 9.16 -24.53 -2.57
CA ARG A 197 9.53 -25.93 -2.37
C ARG A 197 10.97 -26.25 -2.80
N HIS A 198 11.47 -25.54 -3.83
CA HIS A 198 12.73 -25.87 -4.49
C HIS A 198 13.83 -24.81 -4.30
N PHE A 199 13.65 -23.82 -3.41
CA PHE A 199 14.61 -22.72 -3.25
C PHE A 199 16.02 -23.16 -2.88
N SER A 200 16.17 -24.30 -2.18
CA SER A 200 17.47 -24.86 -1.78
C SER A 200 18.22 -25.57 -2.91
N GLU A 201 17.56 -25.85 -4.00
CA GLU A 201 18.13 -26.52 -5.18
C GLU A 201 18.69 -25.48 -6.17
N PRO A 202 19.58 -25.92 -7.12
CA PRO A 202 19.92 -25.08 -8.26
C PRO A 202 18.67 -24.80 -9.10
N LEU A 203 18.17 -23.57 -9.03
CA LEU A 203 16.92 -23.17 -9.65
C LEU A 203 17.16 -21.96 -10.56
N SER A 204 16.97 -22.14 -11.85
CA SER A 204 17.05 -21.07 -12.86
C SER A 204 15.68 -20.48 -13.18
N LEU A 205 15.66 -19.34 -13.84
CA LEU A 205 14.42 -18.74 -14.34
C LEU A 205 13.74 -19.63 -15.41
N ASP A 206 14.54 -20.37 -16.18
CA ASP A 206 14.00 -21.29 -17.19
C ASP A 206 13.29 -22.49 -16.51
N ASP A 207 13.82 -23.00 -15.40
CA ASP A 207 13.18 -24.08 -14.61
C ASP A 207 11.85 -23.61 -14.01
N MET A 208 11.82 -22.39 -13.43
CA MET A 208 10.61 -21.79 -12.89
C MET A 208 9.54 -21.61 -13.99
N ALA A 209 9.94 -21.15 -15.16
CA ALA A 209 9.04 -20.94 -16.30
C ALA A 209 8.51 -22.27 -16.86
N ALA A 210 9.36 -23.28 -16.97
CA ALA A 210 8.98 -24.62 -17.40
C ALA A 210 7.97 -25.27 -16.45
N ALA A 211 8.16 -25.11 -15.13
CA ALA A 211 7.26 -25.66 -14.12
C ALA A 211 5.81 -25.16 -14.25
N VAL A 212 5.60 -23.99 -14.87
CA VAL A 212 4.30 -23.38 -15.06
C VAL A 212 3.91 -23.22 -16.54
N SER A 213 4.63 -23.84 -17.44
CA SER A 213 4.40 -23.82 -18.90
C SER A 213 4.40 -22.40 -19.51
N PHE A 214 5.21 -21.50 -18.94
CA PHE A 214 5.40 -20.13 -19.45
C PHE A 214 6.78 -19.96 -20.11
N SER A 215 6.90 -18.94 -20.98
CA SER A 215 8.23 -18.43 -21.33
C SER A 215 8.80 -17.62 -20.18
N LYS A 216 10.12 -17.59 -20.02
CA LYS A 216 10.79 -16.82 -18.97
C LYS A 216 10.45 -15.33 -18.98
N TYR A 217 10.25 -14.75 -20.15
CA TYR A 217 9.86 -13.34 -20.32
C TYR A 217 8.43 -13.10 -19.81
N HIS A 218 7.53 -14.01 -20.16
CA HIS A 218 6.14 -13.93 -19.73
C HIS A 218 6.03 -14.15 -18.21
N LEU A 219 6.71 -15.19 -17.69
CA LEU A 219 6.76 -15.40 -16.23
C LEU A 219 7.32 -14.17 -15.51
N SER A 220 8.46 -13.61 -15.92
CA SER A 220 9.08 -12.47 -15.25
C SER A 220 8.15 -11.25 -15.21
N ARG A 221 7.45 -10.97 -16.30
CA ARG A 221 6.52 -9.84 -16.39
C ARG A 221 5.30 -10.05 -15.49
N GLU A 222 4.63 -11.20 -15.64
CA GLU A 222 3.42 -11.49 -14.88
C GLU A 222 3.72 -11.67 -13.38
N PHE A 223 4.79 -12.38 -13.04
CA PHE A 223 5.21 -12.54 -11.65
C PHE A 223 5.47 -11.19 -10.98
N LYS A 224 6.18 -10.27 -11.66
CA LYS A 224 6.42 -8.92 -11.13
C LYS A 224 5.13 -8.11 -11.04
N LYS A 225 4.22 -8.24 -12.00
CA LYS A 225 2.90 -7.58 -11.99
C LYS A 225 2.09 -7.96 -10.74
N TYR A 226 2.09 -9.23 -10.35
CA TYR A 226 1.26 -9.75 -9.25
C TYR A 226 1.95 -9.80 -7.88
N THR A 227 3.29 -9.89 -7.84
CA THR A 227 4.05 -10.00 -6.58
C THR A 227 4.85 -8.75 -6.23
N GLY A 228 4.94 -7.79 -7.15
CA GLY A 228 5.80 -6.61 -7.01
C GLY A 228 7.29 -6.90 -7.24
N ASP A 229 7.70 -8.17 -7.40
CA ASP A 229 9.09 -8.60 -7.47
C ASP A 229 9.34 -9.55 -8.66
N THR A 230 10.59 -9.73 -9.05
CA THR A 230 10.94 -10.73 -10.07
C THR A 230 11.05 -12.12 -9.44
N PRO A 231 10.84 -13.23 -10.20
CA PRO A 231 11.01 -14.59 -9.69
C PRO A 231 12.40 -14.82 -9.07
N GLY A 232 13.45 -14.26 -9.68
CA GLY A 232 14.83 -14.37 -9.17
C GLY A 232 15.04 -13.66 -7.83
N ASN A 233 14.49 -12.46 -7.66
CA ASN A 233 14.54 -11.74 -6.39
C ASN A 233 13.71 -12.45 -5.32
N TYR A 234 12.56 -12.99 -5.67
CA TYR A 234 11.73 -13.78 -4.77
C TYR A 234 12.50 -15.01 -4.25
N LEU A 235 13.15 -15.76 -5.15
CA LEU A 235 14.04 -16.88 -4.78
C LEU A 235 15.14 -16.45 -3.82
N ILE A 236 15.80 -15.31 -4.09
CA ILE A 236 16.85 -14.77 -3.20
C ILE A 236 16.26 -14.47 -1.82
N ARG A 237 15.08 -13.91 -1.72
CA ARG A 237 14.42 -13.64 -0.42
C ARG A 237 14.15 -14.92 0.36
N CYS A 238 13.63 -15.98 -0.29
CA CYS A 238 13.42 -17.27 0.34
C CYS A 238 14.74 -17.85 0.91
N ARG A 239 15.81 -17.80 0.12
CA ARG A 239 17.14 -18.26 0.51
C ARG A 239 17.73 -17.48 1.67
N VAL A 240 17.63 -16.16 1.64
CA VAL A 240 18.11 -15.29 2.73
C VAL A 240 17.29 -15.48 4.00
N SER A 241 15.98 -15.66 3.89
CA SER A 241 15.10 -15.97 5.03
C SER A 241 15.50 -17.28 5.69
N ARG A 242 15.71 -18.33 4.89
CA ARG A 242 16.21 -19.62 5.40
C ARG A 242 17.57 -19.51 6.08
N ALA A 243 18.50 -18.75 5.47
CA ALA A 243 19.81 -18.51 6.05
C ALA A 243 19.72 -17.77 7.40
N LYS A 244 18.84 -16.77 7.53
CA LYS A 244 18.59 -16.06 8.80
C LYS A 244 18.09 -17.03 9.89
N ASP A 245 17.16 -17.92 9.54
CA ASP A 245 16.65 -18.94 10.45
C ASP A 245 17.77 -19.88 10.93
N LEU A 246 18.57 -20.42 10.01
CA LEU A 246 19.68 -21.31 10.35
C LEU A 246 20.79 -20.60 11.17
N LEU A 247 21.07 -19.33 10.86
CA LEU A 247 22.04 -18.53 11.64
C LEU A 247 21.60 -18.34 13.09
N LYS A 248 20.30 -18.24 13.35
CA LYS A 248 19.73 -18.11 14.71
C LYS A 248 19.66 -19.44 15.44
N ASN A 249 19.21 -20.48 14.76
CA ASN A 249 18.68 -21.70 15.38
C ASN A 249 19.55 -22.93 15.16
N SER A 250 20.76 -22.83 14.52
CA SER A 250 21.65 -23.96 14.30
C SER A 250 23.11 -23.61 14.50
N ASP A 251 23.96 -24.63 14.83
CA ASP A 251 25.41 -24.50 14.96
C ASP A 251 26.17 -24.72 13.65
N LEU A 252 25.46 -24.84 12.55
CA LEU A 252 26.06 -25.02 11.23
C LEU A 252 27.06 -23.90 10.90
N SER A 253 28.16 -24.27 10.25
CA SER A 253 29.11 -23.29 9.74
C SER A 253 28.48 -22.38 8.69
N ILE A 254 29.09 -21.24 8.40
CA ILE A 254 28.60 -20.32 7.34
C ILE A 254 28.56 -21.04 5.98
N GLY A 255 29.49 -21.95 5.72
CA GLY A 255 29.51 -22.76 4.50
C GLY A 255 28.32 -23.71 4.40
N GLU A 256 28.05 -24.46 5.46
CA GLU A 256 26.89 -25.37 5.52
C GLU A 256 25.56 -24.63 5.41
N ILE A 257 25.46 -23.42 6.01
CA ILE A 257 24.27 -22.58 5.88
C ILE A 257 24.11 -22.08 4.43
N ALA A 258 25.18 -21.67 3.79
CA ALA A 258 25.16 -21.24 2.40
C ALA A 258 24.66 -22.37 1.49
N GLU A 259 25.12 -23.60 1.70
CA GLU A 259 24.69 -24.78 0.98
C GLU A 259 23.21 -25.11 1.26
N ALA A 260 22.81 -25.19 2.54
CA ALA A 260 21.43 -25.48 2.95
C ALA A 260 20.42 -24.39 2.52
N ALA A 261 20.89 -23.18 2.26
CA ALA A 261 20.09 -22.08 1.71
C ALA A 261 20.11 -22.04 0.16
N GLY A 262 20.69 -23.02 -0.51
CA GLY A 262 20.77 -23.08 -1.97
C GLY A 262 21.74 -22.09 -2.62
N MET A 263 22.74 -21.62 -1.87
CA MET A 263 23.78 -20.69 -2.33
C MET A 263 25.18 -21.23 -1.99
N PRO A 264 25.63 -22.32 -2.61
CA PRO A 264 26.85 -23.05 -2.18
C PRO A 264 28.15 -22.24 -2.30
N ASN A 265 28.18 -21.20 -3.12
CA ASN A 265 29.32 -20.28 -3.15
C ASN A 265 29.23 -19.30 -1.96
N VAL A 266 30.08 -19.53 -0.95
CA VAL A 266 30.09 -18.78 0.32
C VAL A 266 30.35 -17.28 0.12
N ASN A 267 31.19 -16.91 -0.84
CA ASN A 267 31.49 -15.49 -1.12
C ASN A 267 30.27 -14.80 -1.73
N HIS A 268 29.64 -15.45 -2.69
CA HIS A 268 28.40 -14.97 -3.31
C HIS A 268 27.26 -14.91 -2.30
N PHE A 269 27.09 -15.97 -1.49
CA PHE A 269 26.14 -15.97 -0.38
C PHE A 269 26.35 -14.79 0.57
N SER A 270 27.59 -14.57 1.02
CA SER A 270 27.91 -13.50 1.99
C SER A 270 27.61 -12.11 1.42
N ALA A 271 27.86 -11.89 0.13
CA ALA A 271 27.57 -10.64 -0.55
C ALA A 271 26.05 -10.41 -0.67
N ILE A 272 25.29 -11.41 -1.10
CA ILE A 272 23.82 -11.35 -1.18
C ILE A 272 23.22 -11.15 0.21
N PHE A 273 23.63 -11.95 1.19
CA PHE A 273 23.14 -11.84 2.55
C PHE A 273 23.38 -10.45 3.14
N LYS A 274 24.58 -9.88 2.97
CA LYS A 274 24.91 -8.53 3.43
C LYS A 274 24.04 -7.47 2.75
N LYS A 275 23.74 -7.62 1.46
CA LYS A 275 22.84 -6.69 0.73
C LYS A 275 21.42 -6.70 1.31
N HIS A 276 20.91 -7.85 1.76
CA HIS A 276 19.53 -8.01 2.24
C HIS A 276 19.36 -7.91 3.76
N ALA A 277 20.45 -8.12 4.53
CA ALA A 277 20.45 -8.10 6.00
C ALA A 277 21.28 -6.95 6.59
N GLU A 278 21.89 -6.11 5.72
CA GLU A 278 22.74 -4.94 6.06
C GLU A 278 23.97 -5.26 6.91
N CYS A 279 24.18 -6.53 7.24
CA CYS A 279 25.34 -7.02 7.99
C CYS A 279 25.81 -8.38 7.46
N SER A 280 27.06 -8.78 7.81
CA SER A 280 27.56 -10.09 7.38
C SER A 280 26.83 -11.23 8.08
N PRO A 281 26.83 -12.48 7.51
CA PRO A 281 26.24 -13.64 8.17
C PRO A 281 26.83 -13.90 9.56
N ARG A 282 28.14 -13.65 9.76
CA ARG A 282 28.82 -13.80 11.06
C ARG A 282 28.34 -12.77 12.08
N ASP A 283 28.21 -11.51 11.66
CA ASP A 283 27.74 -10.43 12.53
C ASP A 283 26.27 -10.64 12.88
N PHE A 284 25.46 -11.07 11.90
CA PHE A 284 24.07 -11.44 12.14
C PHE A 284 23.95 -12.52 13.21
N ARG A 285 24.74 -13.60 13.11
CA ARG A 285 24.77 -14.67 14.13
C ARG A 285 25.14 -14.14 15.52
N LYS A 286 26.17 -13.28 15.60
CA LYS A 286 26.57 -12.68 16.89
C LYS A 286 25.44 -11.86 17.50
N LEU A 287 24.81 -11.01 16.73
CA LEU A 287 23.71 -10.14 17.20
C LEU A 287 22.52 -10.91 17.78
N TRP A 288 22.21 -12.09 17.21
CA TRP A 288 21.01 -12.84 17.58
C TRP A 288 21.27 -14.01 18.54
N ARG A 289 22.52 -14.38 18.78
CA ARG A 289 22.91 -15.44 19.75
C ARG A 289 23.56 -14.88 21.03
N SER A 290 23.77 -13.57 21.11
CA SER A 290 24.36 -12.91 22.30
C SER A 290 23.30 -12.63 23.39
N LYS A 291 22.19 -13.36 23.41
CA LYS A 291 21.16 -13.25 24.46
C LYS A 291 21.06 -14.55 25.23
#